data_0a649006279f9fc60f91f3c7ad3e0588
#
_entry.id   0a649006279f9fc60f91f3c7ad3e0588
#
_cell.length_a   1.000
_cell.length_b   1.000
_cell.length_c   1.000
_cell.angle_alpha   90.00
_cell.angle_beta   90.00
_cell.angle_gamma   90.00
#
_symmetry.space_group_name_H-M   'P 1'
#
loop_
_entity.id
_entity.type
_entity.pdbx_description
1 polymer ?
#
loop_
_entity_poly.entity_id
_entity_poly.type
_entity_poly.pdbx_seq_one_letter_code
_entity_poly.pdbx_strand_id
1 'polypeptide(L)'
;MKASIKDWVRATENLNIRRKQRASNDDNARLDNAVRDYKSHITKCGFGNSVLDVGCGGQFLKQCLPESVEYIGVDAFPIVENTVELAIEDDKVLDYSVDTVCAFAVLDNCRDFYKACENMRKIAKNNIIILTGIGIDPDQYHTFRLELEHFEKAFEGMDCTHKELISPKVYLLCYTQR
;
A
#
# COMPACT_ATOMS: atom_id res chain seq x y z
N MET A 1 -7.39 10.29 -10.62
CA MET A 1 -8.56 10.26 -9.71
C MET A 1 -8.18 11.02 -8.46
N LYS A 2 -8.98 12.00 -8.06
CA LYS A 2 -8.74 12.83 -6.87
C LYS A 2 -9.95 12.78 -5.95
N ALA A 3 -9.70 12.50 -4.67
CA ALA A 3 -10.71 12.64 -3.63
C ALA A 3 -10.81 14.09 -3.16
N SER A 4 -11.98 14.51 -2.69
CA SER A 4 -12.04 15.75 -1.90
C SER A 4 -11.26 15.55 -0.60
N ILE A 5 -10.64 16.62 -0.09
CA ILE A 5 -9.91 16.56 1.21
C ILE A 5 -10.84 16.06 2.30
N LYS A 6 -12.10 16.49 2.31
CA LYS A 6 -13.10 16.08 3.29
C LYS A 6 -13.38 14.58 3.26
N ASP A 7 -13.56 14.01 2.06
CA ASP A 7 -13.85 12.57 1.92
C ASP A 7 -12.63 11.72 2.26
N TRP A 8 -11.44 12.16 1.86
CA TRP A 8 -10.19 11.51 2.19
C TRP A 8 -9.92 11.49 3.70
N VAL A 9 -10.02 12.63 4.39
CA VAL A 9 -9.85 12.73 5.86
C VAL A 9 -10.87 11.84 6.56
N ARG A 10 -12.15 11.92 6.19
CA ARG A 10 -13.21 11.09 6.77
C ARG A 10 -12.92 9.59 6.64
N ALA A 11 -12.56 9.13 5.44
CA ALA A 11 -12.28 7.71 5.20
C ALA A 11 -11.08 7.24 6.03
N THR A 12 -10.02 8.05 6.11
CA THR A 12 -8.81 7.72 6.88
C THR A 12 -9.07 7.71 8.39
N GLU A 13 -9.82 8.67 8.91
CA GLU A 13 -10.22 8.71 10.34
C GLU A 13 -11.05 7.47 10.70
N ASN A 14 -12.04 7.10 9.89
CA ASN A 14 -12.84 5.91 10.10
C ASN A 14 -12.00 4.62 10.09
N LEU A 15 -11.04 4.52 9.17
CA LEU A 15 -10.10 3.40 9.14
C LEU A 15 -9.24 3.33 10.39
N ASN A 16 -8.73 4.46 10.88
CA ASN A 16 -7.90 4.51 12.09
C ASN A 16 -8.70 4.15 13.35
N ILE A 17 -9.94 4.61 13.47
CA ILE A 17 -10.84 4.20 14.55
C ILE A 17 -11.04 2.68 14.50
N ARG A 18 -11.35 2.12 13.32
CA ARG A 18 -11.53 0.68 13.14
C ARG A 18 -10.27 -0.12 13.44
N ARG A 19 -9.08 0.37 13.06
CA ARG A 19 -7.79 -0.27 13.35
C ARG A 19 -7.51 -0.28 14.86
N LYS A 20 -7.72 0.84 15.56
CA LYS A 20 -7.55 0.93 17.03
C LYS A 20 -8.51 0.01 17.78
N GLN A 21 -9.78 -0.06 17.38
CA GLN A 21 -10.75 -0.97 17.95
C GLN A 21 -10.38 -2.45 17.77
N ARG A 22 -9.80 -2.80 16.61
CA ARG A 22 -9.34 -4.15 16.33
C ARG A 22 -8.09 -4.52 17.13
N ALA A 23 -7.14 -3.61 17.28
CA ALA A 23 -5.93 -3.84 18.08
C ALA A 23 -6.26 -4.13 19.56
N SER A 24 -7.38 -3.58 20.08
CA SER A 24 -7.83 -3.85 21.45
C SER A 24 -8.51 -5.22 21.63
N ASN A 25 -8.92 -5.89 20.55
CA ASN A 25 -9.71 -7.13 20.58
C ASN A 25 -8.93 -8.40 20.19
N ASP A 26 -7.60 -8.42 20.35
CA ASP A 26 -6.72 -9.56 20.05
C ASP A 26 -6.97 -10.19 18.66
N ASP A 27 -7.00 -9.35 17.64
CA ASP A 27 -7.31 -9.70 16.25
C ASP A 27 -6.16 -10.46 15.53
N ASN A 28 -5.24 -11.09 16.29
CA ASN A 28 -4.20 -11.98 15.75
C ASN A 28 -4.80 -13.14 14.93
N ALA A 29 -6.01 -13.56 15.24
CA ALA A 29 -6.74 -14.59 14.48
C ALA A 29 -7.05 -14.21 13.02
N ARG A 30 -6.85 -12.94 12.59
CA ARG A 30 -7.06 -12.50 11.21
C ARG A 30 -5.81 -12.46 10.36
N LEU A 31 -4.64 -12.70 10.93
CA LEU A 31 -3.39 -12.78 10.16
C LEU A 31 -3.31 -14.05 9.30
N ASP A 32 -4.14 -15.04 9.56
CA ASP A 32 -4.16 -16.33 8.86
C ASP A 32 -4.99 -16.36 7.57
N ASN A 33 -5.49 -15.23 7.08
CA ASN A 33 -6.17 -15.24 5.80
C ASN A 33 -5.21 -14.92 4.64
N ALA A 34 -5.48 -15.48 3.46
CA ALA A 34 -4.65 -15.34 2.27
C ALA A 34 -4.34 -13.88 1.90
N VAL A 35 -5.24 -12.93 2.21
CA VAL A 35 -5.04 -11.50 1.93
C VAL A 35 -3.94 -10.89 2.79
N ARG A 36 -3.73 -11.39 4.01
CA ARG A 36 -2.77 -10.85 4.98
C ARG A 36 -1.49 -11.66 5.09
N ASP A 37 -1.32 -12.66 4.27
CA ASP A 37 -0.05 -13.39 4.16
C ASP A 37 0.99 -12.53 3.41
N TYR A 38 1.33 -11.39 4.01
CA TYR A 38 2.28 -10.43 3.44
C TYR A 38 3.64 -11.07 3.16
N LYS A 39 4.07 -12.02 4.00
CA LYS A 39 5.31 -12.75 3.79
C LYS A 39 5.30 -13.51 2.46
N SER A 40 4.22 -14.23 2.18
CA SER A 40 4.06 -14.94 0.90
C SER A 40 4.01 -13.95 -0.27
N HIS A 41 3.27 -12.84 -0.13
CA HIS A 41 3.13 -11.85 -1.20
C HIS A 41 4.46 -11.22 -1.60
N ILE A 42 5.25 -10.74 -0.62
CA ILE A 42 6.55 -10.14 -0.92
C ILE A 42 7.56 -11.18 -1.44
N THR A 43 7.46 -12.44 -0.99
CA THR A 43 8.34 -13.52 -1.47
C THR A 43 8.04 -13.86 -2.92
N LYS A 44 6.76 -13.92 -3.33
CA LYS A 44 6.35 -14.19 -4.71
C LYS A 44 6.81 -13.09 -5.68
N CYS A 45 6.73 -11.83 -5.24
CA CYS A 45 7.10 -10.68 -6.08
C CYS A 45 8.60 -10.40 -6.08
N GLY A 46 9.30 -10.84 -5.03
CA GLY A 46 10.69 -10.47 -4.78
C GLY A 46 10.81 -9.04 -4.22
N PHE A 47 11.83 -8.81 -3.41
CA PHE A 47 12.14 -7.50 -2.85
C PHE A 47 13.66 -7.33 -2.71
N GLY A 48 14.13 -6.09 -2.64
CA GLY A 48 15.56 -5.79 -2.49
C GLY A 48 15.96 -5.54 -1.03
N ASN A 49 17.05 -4.81 -0.85
CA ASN A 49 17.62 -4.55 0.48
C ASN A 49 16.95 -3.37 1.21
N SER A 50 16.12 -2.59 0.51
CA SER A 50 15.39 -1.47 1.08
C SER A 50 13.92 -1.49 0.63
N VAL A 51 13.01 -1.29 1.59
CA VAL A 51 11.55 -1.32 1.38
C VAL A 51 10.90 -0.07 1.96
N LEU A 52 10.12 0.64 1.14
CA LEU A 52 9.23 1.69 1.61
C LEU A 52 7.79 1.14 1.61
N ASP A 53 7.15 1.16 2.78
CA ASP A 53 5.79 0.68 3.03
C ASP A 53 4.84 1.86 3.08
N VAL A 54 4.02 2.01 2.04
CA VAL A 54 3.07 3.11 1.86
C VAL A 54 1.77 2.81 2.57
N GLY A 55 1.33 3.73 3.44
CA GLY A 55 0.15 3.52 4.28
C GLY A 55 0.37 2.37 5.26
N CYS A 56 1.56 2.34 5.87
CA CYS A 56 2.07 1.21 6.65
C CYS A 56 1.23 0.84 7.88
N GLY A 57 0.34 1.73 8.34
CA GLY A 57 -0.59 1.48 9.44
C GLY A 57 0.11 0.90 10.68
N GLY A 58 -0.17 -0.36 11.00
CA GLY A 58 0.44 -1.09 12.12
C GLY A 58 1.82 -1.69 11.83
N GLN A 59 2.46 -1.38 10.71
CA GLN A 59 3.77 -1.89 10.27
C GLN A 59 3.85 -3.43 10.21
N PHE A 60 2.75 -4.10 9.82
CA PHE A 60 2.72 -5.56 9.73
C PHE A 60 3.69 -6.11 8.68
N LEU A 61 3.93 -5.36 7.59
CA LEU A 61 4.90 -5.74 6.57
C LEU A 61 6.31 -5.84 7.15
N LYS A 62 6.69 -4.92 8.04
CA LYS A 62 7.99 -4.94 8.73
C LYS A 62 8.30 -6.27 9.41
N GLN A 63 7.28 -6.88 10.04
CA GLN A 63 7.42 -8.16 10.73
C GLN A 63 7.65 -9.34 9.79
N CYS A 64 7.37 -9.16 8.50
CA CYS A 64 7.56 -10.18 7.46
C CYS A 64 8.91 -10.08 6.76
N LEU A 65 9.65 -8.99 6.97
CA LEU A 65 10.95 -8.74 6.32
C LEU A 65 12.10 -9.24 7.19
N PRO A 66 13.20 -9.72 6.58
CA PRO A 66 14.45 -9.99 7.29
C PRO A 66 15.00 -8.73 7.98
N GLU A 67 15.68 -8.89 9.11
CA GLU A 67 16.31 -7.77 9.84
C GLU A 67 17.37 -7.01 9.01
N SER A 68 17.95 -7.65 7.99
CA SER A 68 18.91 -7.06 7.09
C SER A 68 18.30 -6.09 6.07
N VAL A 69 16.96 -6.05 5.95
CA VAL A 69 16.26 -5.15 5.03
C VAL A 69 16.00 -3.81 5.70
N GLU A 70 16.44 -2.75 5.09
CA GLU A 70 16.10 -1.40 5.51
C GLU A 70 14.61 -1.15 5.27
N TYR A 71 13.85 -0.90 6.35
CA TYR A 71 12.41 -0.67 6.29
C TYR A 71 12.08 0.78 6.63
N ILE A 72 11.30 1.41 5.76
CA ILE A 72 10.76 2.76 5.95
C ILE A 72 9.23 2.68 5.85
N GLY A 73 8.53 2.96 6.96
CA GLY A 73 7.07 3.04 6.98
C GLY A 73 6.61 4.48 6.86
N VAL A 74 5.79 4.80 5.86
CA VAL A 74 5.14 6.11 5.68
C VAL A 74 3.63 5.97 5.79
N ASP A 75 2.99 6.91 6.48
CA ASP A 75 1.53 6.97 6.59
C ASP A 75 1.12 8.44 6.78
N ALA A 76 0.07 8.87 6.10
CA ALA A 76 -0.45 10.23 6.23
C ALA A 76 -1.03 10.51 7.64
N PHE A 77 -1.42 9.45 8.36
CA PHE A 77 -1.99 9.51 9.70
C PHE A 77 -1.41 8.38 10.57
N PRO A 78 -0.16 8.52 11.05
CA PRO A 78 0.53 7.49 11.80
C PRO A 78 -0.24 7.00 13.02
N ILE A 79 -0.25 5.69 13.25
CA ILE A 79 -0.87 5.06 14.43
C ILE A 79 0.12 4.32 15.32
N VAL A 80 1.37 4.15 14.87
CA VAL A 80 2.47 3.55 15.63
C VAL A 80 3.70 4.44 15.57
N GLU A 81 4.55 4.32 16.60
CA GLU A 81 5.82 5.03 16.68
C GLU A 81 6.77 4.63 15.54
N ASN A 82 7.72 5.51 15.21
CA ASN A 82 8.68 5.33 14.14
C ASN A 82 8.06 5.20 12.73
N THR A 83 6.83 5.69 12.55
CA THR A 83 6.24 5.91 11.25
C THR A 83 6.51 7.35 10.81
N VAL A 84 6.96 7.52 9.57
CA VAL A 84 7.10 8.86 8.99
C VAL A 84 5.70 9.38 8.62
N GLU A 85 5.31 10.53 9.20
CA GLU A 85 4.06 11.20 8.83
C GLU A 85 4.21 11.84 7.46
N LEU A 86 3.76 11.13 6.42
CA LEU A 86 3.92 11.53 5.03
C LEU A 86 2.90 10.83 4.14
N ALA A 87 2.16 11.60 3.36
CA ALA A 87 1.32 11.05 2.31
C ALA A 87 2.17 10.74 1.06
N ILE A 88 1.89 9.61 0.42
CA ILE A 88 2.64 9.19 -0.80
C ILE A 88 2.49 10.20 -1.95
N GLU A 89 1.45 11.02 -1.95
CA GLU A 89 1.22 12.05 -2.96
C GLU A 89 2.05 13.32 -2.73
N ASP A 90 2.67 13.49 -1.57
CA ASP A 90 3.48 14.65 -1.28
C ASP A 90 4.86 14.53 -1.93
N ASP A 91 5.36 15.62 -2.49
CA ASP A 91 6.64 15.62 -3.21
C ASP A 91 7.85 15.32 -2.29
N LYS A 92 7.71 15.49 -0.97
CA LYS A 92 8.74 15.10 0.01
C LYS A 92 9.06 13.59 -0.04
N VAL A 93 8.15 12.75 -0.53
CA VAL A 93 8.42 11.33 -0.69
C VAL A 93 9.53 11.08 -1.72
N LEU A 94 9.78 12.02 -2.63
CA LEU A 94 10.82 11.93 -3.66
C LEU A 94 12.25 12.05 -3.09
N ASP A 95 12.40 12.39 -1.80
CA ASP A 95 13.69 12.34 -1.10
C ASP A 95 14.12 10.88 -0.82
N TYR A 96 13.19 9.92 -0.94
CA TYR A 96 13.48 8.49 -0.81
C TYR A 96 13.86 7.88 -2.16
N SER A 97 14.69 6.84 -2.10
CA SER A 97 15.06 6.02 -3.24
C SER A 97 15.37 4.61 -2.73
N VAL A 98 14.41 3.70 -2.89
CA VAL A 98 14.42 2.35 -2.32
C VAL A 98 14.36 1.28 -3.39
N ASP A 99 14.77 0.06 -3.07
CA ASP A 99 14.69 -1.04 -4.03
C ASP A 99 13.24 -1.43 -4.31
N THR A 100 12.41 -1.44 -3.29
CA THR A 100 11.02 -1.89 -3.40
C THR A 100 10.06 -0.92 -2.70
N VAL A 101 8.97 -0.59 -3.37
CA VAL A 101 7.84 0.14 -2.77
C VAL A 101 6.67 -0.82 -2.62
N CYS A 102 6.13 -0.92 -1.41
CA CYS A 102 4.93 -1.71 -1.12
C CYS A 102 3.73 -0.80 -0.82
N ALA A 103 2.55 -1.15 -1.33
CA ALA A 103 1.30 -0.45 -1.05
C ALA A 103 0.20 -1.50 -0.81
N PHE A 104 -0.05 -1.81 0.47
CA PHE A 104 -0.98 -2.88 0.85
C PHE A 104 -2.26 -2.32 1.45
N ALA A 105 -3.37 -2.44 0.70
CA ALA A 105 -4.70 -1.95 1.05
C ALA A 105 -4.73 -0.45 1.43
N VAL A 106 -4.14 0.38 0.60
CA VAL A 106 -4.02 1.83 0.83
C VAL A 106 -4.41 2.68 -0.38
N LEU A 107 -4.18 2.21 -1.62
CA LEU A 107 -4.33 3.06 -2.81
C LEU A 107 -5.77 3.46 -3.13
N ASP A 108 -6.75 2.68 -2.68
CA ASP A 108 -8.17 3.04 -2.72
C ASP A 108 -8.56 4.13 -1.72
N ASN A 109 -7.64 4.49 -0.81
CA ASN A 109 -7.79 5.52 0.22
C ASN A 109 -6.80 6.69 0.10
N CYS A 110 -5.99 6.75 -0.94
CA CYS A 110 -5.12 7.90 -1.17
C CYS A 110 -5.93 9.13 -1.63
N ARG A 111 -5.33 10.32 -1.54
CA ARG A 111 -5.97 11.58 -1.96
C ARG A 111 -6.00 11.74 -3.48
N ASP A 112 -4.92 11.32 -4.15
CA ASP A 112 -4.78 11.34 -5.61
C ASP A 112 -4.08 10.07 -6.08
N PHE A 113 -4.86 9.12 -6.60
CA PHE A 113 -4.37 7.81 -7.03
C PHE A 113 -3.22 7.89 -8.05
N TYR A 114 -3.37 8.73 -9.09
CA TYR A 114 -2.35 8.80 -10.14
C TYR A 114 -1.07 9.47 -9.65
N LYS A 115 -1.18 10.49 -8.78
CA LYS A 115 -0.01 11.12 -8.16
C LYS A 115 0.71 10.16 -7.22
N ALA A 116 -0.04 9.37 -6.44
CA ALA A 116 0.52 8.31 -5.59
C ALA A 116 1.33 7.30 -6.42
N CYS A 117 0.74 6.77 -7.50
CA CYS A 117 1.41 5.83 -8.39
C CYS A 117 2.63 6.45 -9.10
N GLU A 118 2.54 7.71 -9.54
CA GLU A 118 3.66 8.44 -10.14
C GLU A 118 4.85 8.56 -9.16
N ASN A 119 4.58 8.93 -7.92
CA ASN A 119 5.61 9.05 -6.90
C ASN A 119 6.21 7.67 -6.57
N MET A 120 5.39 6.63 -6.43
CA MET A 120 5.89 5.25 -6.23
C MET A 120 6.85 4.82 -7.35
N ARG A 121 6.53 5.16 -8.63
CA ARG A 121 7.41 4.86 -9.78
C ARG A 121 8.75 5.59 -9.70
N LYS A 122 8.77 6.82 -9.19
CA LYS A 122 10.00 7.64 -9.10
C LYS A 122 10.93 7.17 -8.00
N ILE A 123 10.40 6.65 -6.90
CA ILE A 123 11.18 6.24 -5.73
C ILE A 123 11.59 4.77 -5.75
N ALA A 124 10.84 3.91 -6.46
CA ALA A 124 11.19 2.49 -6.62
C ALA A 124 12.31 2.31 -7.66
N LYS A 125 13.42 1.69 -7.24
CA LYS A 125 14.51 1.32 -8.16
C LYS A 125 14.18 0.07 -8.96
N ASN A 126 13.55 -0.91 -8.32
CA ASN A 126 13.29 -2.23 -8.91
C ASN A 126 11.81 -2.56 -8.97
N ASN A 127 11.18 -2.73 -7.81
CA ASN A 127 9.84 -3.33 -7.71
C ASN A 127 8.82 -2.39 -7.05
N ILE A 128 7.58 -2.49 -7.52
CA ILE A 128 6.39 -1.95 -6.85
C ILE A 128 5.44 -3.10 -6.61
N ILE A 129 5.12 -3.38 -5.34
CA ILE A 129 4.25 -4.48 -4.93
C ILE A 129 2.97 -3.90 -4.35
N ILE A 130 1.83 -4.27 -4.93
CA ILE A 130 0.53 -3.72 -4.58
C ILE A 130 -0.41 -4.85 -4.20
N LEU A 131 -1.03 -4.76 -3.03
CA LEU A 131 -2.16 -5.59 -2.64
C LEU A 131 -3.38 -4.69 -2.50
N THR A 132 -4.40 -4.89 -3.32
CA THR A 132 -5.52 -3.93 -3.40
C THR A 132 -6.85 -4.58 -3.74
N GLY A 133 -7.94 -3.97 -3.27
CA GLY A 133 -9.29 -4.30 -3.69
C GLY A 133 -9.61 -3.74 -5.07
N ILE A 134 -10.28 -4.53 -5.90
CA ILE A 134 -10.73 -4.15 -7.25
C ILE A 134 -12.25 -4.24 -7.32
N GLY A 135 -12.89 -3.24 -7.94
CA GLY A 135 -14.35 -3.19 -8.09
C GLY A 135 -15.10 -3.02 -6.76
N ILE A 136 -14.45 -2.45 -5.74
CA ILE A 136 -15.08 -2.09 -4.46
C ILE A 136 -15.60 -0.67 -4.56
N ASP A 137 -16.91 -0.49 -4.36
CA ASP A 137 -17.52 0.83 -4.42
C ASP A 137 -17.05 1.71 -3.25
N PRO A 138 -16.93 3.03 -3.46
CA PRO A 138 -16.60 3.98 -2.41
C PRO A 138 -17.62 3.90 -1.27
N ASP A 139 -17.13 3.92 -0.04
CA ASP A 139 -17.93 3.88 1.17
C ASP A 139 -17.32 4.77 2.28
N GLN A 140 -17.63 4.50 3.52
CA GLN A 140 -17.05 5.23 4.64
C GLN A 140 -15.56 4.94 4.89
N TYR A 141 -14.98 3.93 4.22
CA TYR A 141 -13.60 3.47 4.37
C TYR A 141 -12.79 3.54 3.08
N HIS A 142 -13.44 3.68 1.92
CA HIS A 142 -12.82 3.68 0.61
C HIS A 142 -13.20 4.94 -0.16
N THR A 143 -12.21 5.65 -0.69
CA THR A 143 -12.44 6.88 -1.47
C THR A 143 -12.60 6.63 -2.95
N PHE A 144 -11.97 5.57 -3.47
CA PHE A 144 -12.01 5.25 -4.89
C PHE A 144 -12.52 3.83 -5.15
N ARG A 145 -13.27 3.67 -6.23
CA ARG A 145 -13.44 2.39 -6.89
C ARG A 145 -12.29 2.22 -7.88
N LEU A 146 -11.37 1.29 -7.56
CA LEU A 146 -10.26 0.94 -8.42
C LEU A 146 -10.63 -0.21 -9.34
N GLU A 147 -10.16 -0.14 -10.60
CA GLU A 147 -10.24 -1.21 -11.59
C GLU A 147 -8.84 -1.52 -12.10
N LEU A 148 -8.62 -2.70 -12.69
CA LEU A 148 -7.29 -3.11 -13.16
C LEU A 148 -6.71 -2.15 -14.20
N GLU A 149 -7.55 -1.60 -15.06
CA GLU A 149 -7.17 -0.64 -16.09
C GLU A 149 -6.56 0.65 -15.52
N HIS A 150 -6.95 1.04 -14.30
CA HIS A 150 -6.34 2.18 -13.62
C HIS A 150 -4.87 1.92 -13.30
N PHE A 151 -4.53 0.69 -12.90
CA PHE A 151 -3.16 0.28 -12.63
C PHE A 151 -2.34 0.11 -13.91
N GLU A 152 -2.92 -0.50 -14.95
CA GLU A 152 -2.28 -0.63 -16.25
C GLU A 152 -1.89 0.74 -16.83
N LYS A 153 -2.78 1.73 -16.70
CA LYS A 153 -2.50 3.12 -17.09
C LYS A 153 -1.47 3.79 -16.18
N ALA A 154 -1.58 3.62 -14.85
CA ALA A 154 -0.68 4.27 -13.89
C ALA A 154 0.76 3.76 -14.01
N PHE A 155 0.94 2.49 -14.35
CA PHE A 155 2.23 1.82 -14.50
C PHE A 155 2.60 1.53 -15.95
N GLU A 156 2.02 2.28 -16.89
CA GLU A 156 2.40 2.20 -18.30
C GLU A 156 3.91 2.38 -18.47
N GLY A 157 4.55 1.49 -19.24
CA GLY A 157 6.00 1.47 -19.44
C GLY A 157 6.78 0.62 -18.43
N MET A 158 6.16 0.10 -17.37
CA MET A 158 6.71 -0.93 -16.49
C MET A 158 6.24 -2.33 -16.92
N ASP A 159 6.94 -3.37 -16.49
CA ASP A 159 6.54 -4.75 -16.72
C ASP A 159 5.70 -5.26 -15.53
N CYS A 160 4.47 -5.69 -15.78
CA CYS A 160 3.66 -6.40 -14.80
C CYS A 160 4.16 -7.84 -14.68
N THR A 161 5.03 -8.11 -13.72
CA THR A 161 5.67 -9.42 -13.54
C THR A 161 4.85 -10.41 -12.73
N HIS A 162 3.87 -9.91 -11.95
CA HIS A 162 2.95 -10.75 -11.19
C HIS A 162 1.57 -10.11 -11.13
N LYS A 163 0.52 -10.93 -11.36
CA LYS A 163 -0.89 -10.54 -11.25
C LYS A 163 -1.68 -11.76 -10.77
N GLU A 164 -2.13 -11.74 -9.53
CA GLU A 164 -2.81 -12.86 -8.87
C GLU A 164 -4.07 -12.40 -8.14
N LEU A 165 -5.17 -13.11 -8.33
CA LEU A 165 -6.39 -12.95 -7.53
C LEU A 165 -6.23 -13.73 -6.22
N ILE A 166 -5.99 -13.03 -5.12
CA ILE A 166 -5.74 -13.62 -3.79
C ILE A 166 -7.04 -14.03 -3.09
N SER A 167 -8.08 -13.22 -3.25
CA SER A 167 -9.42 -13.50 -2.73
C SER A 167 -10.45 -12.75 -3.59
N PRO A 168 -11.75 -13.00 -3.46
CA PRO A 168 -12.76 -12.26 -4.21
C PRO A 168 -12.49 -10.75 -4.13
N LYS A 169 -12.25 -10.12 -5.29
CA LYS A 169 -11.93 -8.69 -5.44
C LYS A 169 -10.58 -8.21 -4.89
N VAL A 170 -9.69 -9.07 -4.39
CA VAL A 170 -8.36 -8.64 -3.91
C VAL A 170 -7.28 -9.20 -4.82
N TYR A 171 -6.46 -8.32 -5.37
CA TYR A 171 -5.36 -8.64 -6.27
C TYR A 171 -4.01 -8.32 -5.64
N LEU A 172 -3.03 -9.19 -5.91
CA LEU A 172 -1.61 -8.93 -5.78
C LEU A 172 -1.05 -8.59 -7.17
N LEU A 173 -0.44 -7.41 -7.27
CA LEU A 173 0.17 -6.92 -8.49
C LEU A 173 1.65 -6.59 -8.20
N CYS A 174 2.54 -6.98 -9.11
CA CYS A 174 3.93 -6.57 -9.05
C CYS A 174 4.35 -5.95 -10.38
N TYR A 175 4.96 -4.77 -10.30
CA TYR A 175 5.52 -4.05 -11.44
C TYR A 175 7.02 -3.87 -11.24
N THR A 176 7.80 -4.04 -12.31
CA THR A 176 9.25 -3.84 -12.32
C THR A 176 9.64 -2.78 -13.33
N GLN A 177 10.70 -2.03 -13.02
CA GLN A 177 11.30 -1.10 -13.97
C GLN A 177 11.88 -1.89 -15.15
N ARG A 178 11.79 -1.33 -16.37
CA ARG A 178 12.41 -1.89 -17.57
C ARG A 178 13.88 -1.59 -17.66
#